data_94d55689bfdbd06772373f8c5097f722
#
_entry.id   94d55689bfdbd06772373f8c5097f722
#
_cell.length_a   1.000
_cell.length_b   1.000
_cell.length_c   1.000
_cell.angle_alpha   90.00
_cell.angle_beta   90.00
_cell.angle_gamma   90.00
#
_symmetry.space_group_name_H-M   'P 1'
#
loop_
_entity.id
_entity.type
_entity.pdbx_description
1 polymer ?
#
loop_
_entity_poly.entity_id
_entity_poly.type
_entity_poly.pdbx_seq_one_letter_code
_entity_poly.pdbx_strand_id
1 'polypeptide(L)'
;MKKIVAVLLVVAALITMVSCNKKVYEADAKEFTSDGLTLTLTDAFVKKDQEGYTVCYDSKAVAVIALKESFSLQAGVEDWTLEYYAGLIKNSNSKHSPSDPVKVGDRMVIEYTFYNPDTDITYHYYTCMYKGSDAFWTVQFACDVNNIDEYKPYMIQWADSVRV
;
A
#
# COMPACT_ATOMS: atom_id res chain seq x y z
N MET A 1 -0.26 -3.51 29.80
CA MET A 1 -0.92 -3.17 28.53
C MET A 1 0.17 -2.84 27.51
N LYS A 2 0.58 -3.81 26.70
CA LYS A 2 1.53 -3.56 25.60
C LYS A 2 0.76 -2.87 24.48
N LYS A 3 1.09 -1.61 24.22
CA LYS A 3 0.50 -0.84 23.11
C LYS A 3 0.92 -1.52 21.81
N ILE A 4 -0.05 -1.99 21.01
CA ILE A 4 0.20 -2.22 19.59
C ILE A 4 0.50 -0.83 19.03
N VAL A 5 1.75 -0.58 18.80
CA VAL A 5 2.18 0.53 17.97
C VAL A 5 2.27 -0.08 16.58
N ALA A 6 1.21 0.07 15.78
CA ALA A 6 1.34 -0.05 14.34
C ALA A 6 2.32 1.04 13.90
N VAL A 7 3.62 0.74 14.00
CA VAL A 7 4.67 1.61 13.49
C VAL A 7 4.70 1.38 11.99
N LEU A 8 3.77 2.01 11.28
CA LEU A 8 3.92 2.24 9.84
C LEU A 8 5.10 3.21 9.67
N LEU A 9 6.30 2.65 9.70
CA LEU A 9 7.48 3.34 9.20
C LEU A 9 7.24 3.60 7.71
N VAL A 10 6.97 4.85 7.37
CA VAL A 10 7.06 5.31 5.99
C VAL A 10 8.54 5.23 5.61
N VAL A 11 8.95 4.07 5.09
CA VAL A 11 10.27 3.92 4.51
C VAL A 11 10.19 4.44 3.09
N ALA A 12 10.96 5.47 2.83
CA ALA A 12 11.17 5.98 1.47
C ALA A 12 11.81 4.87 0.62
N ALA A 13 11.01 4.22 -0.21
CA ALA A 13 11.54 3.34 -1.24
C ALA A 13 12.39 4.19 -2.19
N LEU A 14 13.69 3.90 -2.29
CA LEU A 14 14.58 4.53 -3.25
C LEU A 14 14.16 4.09 -4.67
N ILE A 15 13.28 4.85 -5.29
CA ILE A 15 12.91 4.66 -6.68
C ILE A 15 14.02 5.25 -7.54
N THR A 16 14.94 4.42 -8.02
CA THR A 16 15.96 4.83 -8.98
C THR A 16 15.34 4.87 -10.38
N MET A 17 15.01 6.05 -10.87
CA MET A 17 14.51 6.28 -12.22
C MET A 17 15.59 5.94 -13.26
N VAL A 18 15.45 4.80 -13.94
CA VAL A 18 16.15 4.51 -15.20
C VAL A 18 15.10 4.43 -16.29
N SER A 19 15.18 5.34 -17.26
CA SER A 19 14.24 5.50 -18.37
C SER A 19 14.14 4.21 -19.20
N CYS A 20 13.02 3.51 -19.09
CA CYS A 20 12.52 2.62 -20.14
C CYS A 20 11.29 3.28 -20.76
N ASN A 21 11.23 3.39 -22.08
CA ASN A 21 10.18 4.11 -22.83
C ASN A 21 8.77 3.50 -22.74
N LYS A 22 8.59 2.36 -22.07
CA LYS A 22 7.28 1.69 -21.91
C LYS A 22 6.72 2.04 -20.53
N LYS A 23 5.48 2.54 -20.52
CA LYS A 23 4.80 2.87 -19.26
C LYS A 23 4.45 1.59 -18.48
N VAL A 24 4.50 1.65 -17.14
CA VAL A 24 4.29 0.48 -16.29
C VAL A 24 2.95 -0.22 -16.53
N TYR A 25 1.92 0.53 -16.89
CA TYR A 25 0.58 0.00 -17.16
C TYR A 25 0.39 -0.55 -18.58
N GLU A 26 1.35 -0.33 -19.49
CA GLU A 26 1.37 -0.88 -20.85
C GLU A 26 2.06 -2.26 -20.92
N ALA A 27 2.67 -2.69 -19.83
CA ALA A 27 3.28 -4.01 -19.69
C ALA A 27 2.21 -5.10 -19.49
N ASP A 28 2.57 -6.36 -19.72
CA ASP A 28 1.62 -7.46 -19.66
C ASP A 28 1.18 -7.72 -18.20
N ALA A 29 -0.11 -8.02 -18.02
CA ALA A 29 -0.66 -8.34 -16.71
C ALA A 29 0.00 -9.60 -16.13
N LYS A 30 0.36 -9.55 -14.84
CA LYS A 30 1.00 -10.64 -14.13
C LYS A 30 0.45 -10.76 -12.71
N GLU A 31 0.11 -11.99 -12.30
CA GLU A 31 -0.29 -12.26 -10.93
C GLU A 31 0.94 -12.45 -10.04
N PHE A 32 0.90 -11.84 -8.87
CA PHE A 32 1.89 -11.95 -7.82
C PHE A 32 1.24 -12.51 -6.56
N THR A 33 1.85 -13.53 -5.98
CA THR A 33 1.39 -14.13 -4.71
C THR A 33 2.57 -14.19 -3.73
N SER A 34 2.36 -13.69 -2.52
CA SER A 34 3.33 -13.78 -1.41
C SER A 34 2.62 -13.63 -0.06
N ASP A 35 2.95 -14.49 0.89
CA ASP A 35 2.58 -14.41 2.30
C ASP A 35 1.06 -14.37 2.59
N GLY A 36 0.24 -14.84 1.64
CA GLY A 36 -1.22 -14.83 1.72
C GLY A 36 -1.87 -13.64 1.00
N LEU A 37 -1.07 -12.73 0.42
CA LEU A 37 -1.53 -11.68 -0.48
C LEU A 37 -1.41 -12.14 -1.92
N THR A 38 -2.45 -11.98 -2.71
CA THR A 38 -2.41 -12.13 -4.17
C THR A 38 -2.95 -10.87 -4.82
N LEU A 39 -2.29 -10.37 -5.87
CA LEU A 39 -2.76 -9.25 -6.66
C LEU A 39 -2.23 -9.34 -8.10
N THR A 40 -2.96 -8.71 -9.03
CA THR A 40 -2.54 -8.62 -10.42
C THR A 40 -1.96 -7.23 -10.68
N LEU A 41 -0.67 -7.20 -11.00
CA LEU A 41 0.05 -6.01 -11.45
C LEU A 41 0.42 -6.19 -12.93
N THR A 42 1.52 -5.58 -13.36
CA THR A 42 2.14 -5.87 -14.66
C THR A 42 3.52 -6.50 -14.46
N ASP A 43 4.08 -7.13 -15.49
CA ASP A 43 5.40 -7.75 -15.46
C ASP A 43 6.56 -6.73 -15.32
N ALA A 44 6.24 -5.43 -15.41
CA ALA A 44 7.18 -4.35 -15.08
C ALA A 44 7.52 -4.27 -13.58
N PHE A 45 6.69 -4.87 -12.70
CA PHE A 45 6.96 -4.89 -11.27
C PHE A 45 7.94 -6.00 -10.89
N VAL A 46 8.84 -5.68 -9.98
CA VAL A 46 9.84 -6.61 -9.43
C VAL A 46 9.68 -6.68 -7.93
N LYS A 47 9.67 -7.88 -7.35
CA LYS A 47 9.68 -8.05 -5.89
C LYS A 47 10.97 -7.48 -5.30
N LYS A 48 10.84 -6.75 -4.21
CA LYS A 48 11.94 -6.21 -3.41
C LYS A 48 11.80 -6.70 -1.98
N ASP A 49 12.92 -6.96 -1.33
CA ASP A 49 12.97 -7.16 0.11
C ASP A 49 13.14 -5.80 0.77
N GLN A 50 12.13 -5.41 1.56
CA GLN A 50 12.08 -4.13 2.24
C GLN A 50 11.77 -4.38 3.72
N GLU A 51 12.71 -4.01 4.60
CA GLU A 51 12.53 -4.17 6.05
C GLU A 51 11.28 -3.41 6.53
N GLY A 52 10.52 -4.04 7.43
CA GLY A 52 9.29 -3.47 8.00
C GLY A 52 8.02 -3.73 7.17
N TYR A 53 8.13 -4.36 5.99
CA TYR A 53 6.98 -4.73 5.16
C TYR A 53 6.94 -6.24 4.92
N THR A 54 5.71 -6.76 4.77
CA THR A 54 5.50 -8.17 4.41
C THR A 54 5.81 -8.41 2.94
N VAL A 55 5.39 -7.47 2.08
CA VAL A 55 5.58 -7.56 0.62
C VAL A 55 5.90 -6.18 0.06
N CYS A 56 6.83 -6.14 -0.88
CA CYS A 56 7.13 -4.93 -1.66
C CYS A 56 7.35 -5.30 -3.13
N TYR A 57 6.68 -4.56 -4.03
CA TYR A 57 6.91 -4.62 -5.48
C TYR A 57 7.23 -3.21 -5.99
N ASP A 58 8.19 -3.10 -6.87
CA ASP A 58 8.65 -1.83 -7.43
C ASP A 58 8.73 -1.90 -8.96
N SER A 59 8.17 -0.89 -9.61
CA SER A 59 8.22 -0.69 -11.07
C SER A 59 9.02 0.53 -11.48
N LYS A 60 9.72 1.18 -10.55
CA LYS A 60 10.40 2.47 -10.69
C LYS A 60 9.46 3.68 -10.84
N ALA A 61 8.22 3.49 -11.29
CA ALA A 61 7.22 4.55 -11.41
C ALA A 61 6.18 4.48 -10.30
N VAL A 62 5.81 3.26 -9.91
CA VAL A 62 4.87 2.97 -8.83
C VAL A 62 5.47 1.90 -7.93
N ALA A 63 5.44 2.13 -6.63
CA ALA A 63 5.72 1.13 -5.62
C ALA A 63 4.42 0.57 -5.04
N VAL A 64 4.40 -0.73 -4.76
CA VAL A 64 3.32 -1.41 -4.04
C VAL A 64 3.92 -2.03 -2.79
N ILE A 65 3.43 -1.60 -1.63
CA ILE A 65 3.96 -1.98 -0.32
C ILE A 65 2.81 -2.56 0.49
N ALA A 66 3.00 -3.75 1.07
CA ALA A 66 1.96 -4.38 1.87
C ALA A 66 2.46 -4.81 3.24
N LEU A 67 1.62 -4.61 4.25
CA LEU A 67 1.82 -5.05 5.62
C LEU A 67 0.70 -5.98 6.03
N LYS A 68 1.05 -7.15 6.56
CA LYS A 68 0.15 -8.11 7.20
C LYS A 68 0.18 -7.92 8.72
N GLU A 69 -0.97 -7.66 9.32
CA GLU A 69 -1.13 -7.59 10.78
C GLU A 69 -2.01 -8.76 11.23
N SER A 70 -1.36 -9.85 11.63
CA SER A 70 -2.02 -11.09 12.03
C SER A 70 -2.87 -10.89 13.29
N PHE A 71 -4.08 -11.47 13.31
CA PHE A 71 -4.95 -11.48 14.49
C PHE A 71 -4.31 -12.17 15.69
N SER A 72 -3.36 -13.08 15.47
CA SER A 72 -2.62 -13.76 16.55
C SER A 72 -1.69 -12.85 17.35
N LEU A 73 -1.41 -11.63 16.87
CA LEU A 73 -0.54 -10.68 17.58
C LEU A 73 -1.17 -10.12 18.87
N GLN A 74 -2.50 -10.07 18.93
CA GLN A 74 -3.24 -9.62 20.11
C GLN A 74 -4.66 -10.18 20.09
N ALA A 75 -5.11 -10.71 21.22
CA ALA A 75 -6.48 -11.20 21.39
C ALA A 75 -7.53 -10.10 21.18
N GLY A 76 -8.60 -10.43 20.47
CA GLY A 76 -9.72 -9.54 20.20
C GLY A 76 -9.57 -8.67 18.95
N VAL A 77 -8.43 -8.73 18.25
CA VAL A 77 -8.21 -7.99 16.98
C VAL A 77 -9.09 -8.56 15.86
N GLU A 78 -9.36 -9.84 15.87
CA GLU A 78 -10.25 -10.53 14.93
C GLU A 78 -11.68 -9.97 14.94
N ASP A 79 -12.12 -9.40 16.08
CA ASP A 79 -13.46 -8.80 16.22
C ASP A 79 -13.54 -7.36 15.70
N TRP A 80 -12.40 -6.73 15.38
CA TRP A 80 -12.41 -5.37 14.86
C TRP A 80 -13.07 -5.31 13.47
N THR A 81 -13.82 -4.23 13.27
CA THR A 81 -14.33 -3.93 11.91
C THR A 81 -13.23 -3.34 11.05
N LEU A 82 -13.40 -3.43 9.74
CA LEU A 82 -12.45 -2.83 8.81
C LEU A 82 -12.43 -1.30 8.92
N GLU A 83 -13.58 -0.67 9.23
CA GLU A 83 -13.70 0.77 9.47
C GLU A 83 -12.90 1.20 10.72
N TYR A 84 -12.97 0.42 11.80
CA TYR A 84 -12.17 0.69 13.00
C TYR A 84 -10.67 0.60 12.70
N TYR A 85 -10.25 -0.47 12.02
CA TYR A 85 -8.86 -0.63 11.60
C TYR A 85 -8.38 0.52 10.70
N ALA A 86 -9.20 0.94 9.71
CA ALA A 86 -8.88 2.08 8.86
C ALA A 86 -8.72 3.40 9.65
N GLY A 87 -9.51 3.59 10.71
CA GLY A 87 -9.34 4.70 11.65
C GLY A 87 -7.98 4.68 12.35
N LEU A 88 -7.49 3.50 12.75
CA LEU A 88 -6.16 3.36 13.35
C LEU A 88 -5.05 3.69 12.34
N ILE A 89 -5.16 3.20 11.11
CA ILE A 89 -4.20 3.51 10.04
C ILE A 89 -4.19 5.01 9.72
N LYS A 90 -5.38 5.66 9.63
CA LYS A 90 -5.47 7.12 9.47
C LYS A 90 -4.74 7.85 10.59
N ASN A 91 -4.99 7.47 11.85
CA ASN A 91 -4.41 8.11 13.02
C ASN A 91 -2.88 7.94 13.07
N SER A 92 -2.36 6.77 12.70
CA SER A 92 -0.90 6.53 12.63
C SER A 92 -0.20 7.38 11.57
N ASN A 93 -0.94 7.79 10.53
CA ASN A 93 -0.47 8.66 9.45
C ASN A 93 -0.87 10.13 9.64
N SER A 94 -1.37 10.54 10.81
CA SER A 94 -1.93 11.87 11.06
C SER A 94 -1.00 13.03 10.70
N LYS A 95 0.31 12.87 10.84
CA LYS A 95 1.32 13.86 10.45
C LYS A 95 1.34 14.18 8.94
N HIS A 96 0.75 13.32 8.12
CA HIS A 96 0.65 13.47 6.66
C HIS A 96 -0.74 13.96 6.21
N SER A 97 -1.62 14.33 7.16
CA SER A 97 -2.98 14.83 6.89
C SER A 97 -3.78 13.92 5.95
N PRO A 98 -3.91 12.60 6.25
CA PRO A 98 -4.64 11.68 5.40
C PRO A 98 -6.11 12.06 5.28
N SER A 99 -6.73 11.70 4.15
CA SER A 99 -8.18 11.80 3.96
C SER A 99 -8.94 10.99 4.99
N ASP A 100 -10.23 11.25 5.14
CA ASP A 100 -11.11 10.35 5.88
C ASP A 100 -11.19 8.98 5.19
N PRO A 101 -11.29 7.87 5.95
CA PRO A 101 -11.49 6.56 5.37
C PRO A 101 -12.79 6.48 4.57
N VAL A 102 -12.71 6.02 3.33
CA VAL A 102 -13.85 5.81 2.44
C VAL A 102 -13.97 4.35 2.09
N LYS A 103 -15.17 3.78 2.16
CA LYS A 103 -15.44 2.41 1.72
C LYS A 103 -15.54 2.34 0.20
N VAL A 104 -14.75 1.45 -0.41
CA VAL A 104 -14.74 1.18 -1.85
C VAL A 104 -14.79 -0.34 -2.06
N GLY A 105 -15.96 -0.86 -2.40
CA GLY A 105 -16.16 -2.31 -2.47
C GLY A 105 -15.90 -2.98 -1.12
N ASP A 106 -15.01 -3.94 -1.07
CA ASP A 106 -14.65 -4.71 0.13
C ASP A 106 -13.46 -4.14 0.91
N ARG A 107 -12.98 -2.95 0.54
CA ARG A 107 -11.85 -2.28 1.20
C ARG A 107 -12.21 -0.91 1.74
N MET A 108 -11.39 -0.44 2.68
CA MET A 108 -11.36 0.96 3.09
C MET A 108 -10.15 1.63 2.42
N VAL A 109 -10.28 2.90 2.09
CA VAL A 109 -9.24 3.67 1.39
C VAL A 109 -9.00 4.99 2.11
N ILE A 110 -7.72 5.35 2.28
CA ILE A 110 -7.26 6.69 2.62
C ILE A 110 -6.21 7.14 1.61
N GLU A 111 -6.10 8.44 1.41
CA GLU A 111 -5.06 9.03 0.55
C GLU A 111 -4.30 10.11 1.32
N TYR A 112 -3.00 10.22 1.07
CA TYR A 112 -2.15 11.26 1.64
C TYR A 112 -0.91 11.46 0.80
N THR A 113 -0.18 12.53 1.07
CA THR A 113 1.12 12.79 0.46
C THR A 113 2.22 12.75 1.50
N PHE A 114 3.41 12.37 1.06
CA PHE A 114 4.62 12.36 1.85
C PHE A 114 5.79 12.95 1.06
N TYR A 115 6.39 14.01 1.59
CA TYR A 115 7.62 14.56 1.04
C TYR A 115 8.82 13.79 1.57
N ASN A 116 9.65 13.26 0.66
CA ASN A 116 10.90 12.60 0.99
C ASN A 116 12.08 13.56 0.74
N PRO A 117 12.75 14.04 1.80
CA PRO A 117 13.86 14.98 1.65
C PRO A 117 15.11 14.36 1.02
N ASP A 118 15.28 13.03 1.10
CA ASP A 118 16.45 12.35 0.54
C ASP A 118 16.42 12.30 -1.00
N THR A 119 15.22 12.27 -1.57
CA THR A 119 15.00 12.20 -3.02
C THR A 119 14.46 13.50 -3.60
N ASP A 120 14.05 14.46 -2.76
CA ASP A 120 13.36 15.69 -3.15
C ASP A 120 12.06 15.42 -3.94
N ILE A 121 11.37 14.32 -3.59
CA ILE A 121 10.13 13.90 -4.25
C ILE A 121 9.00 13.90 -3.24
N THR A 122 7.83 14.43 -3.64
CA THR A 122 6.58 14.24 -2.92
C THR A 122 5.85 13.05 -3.52
N TYR A 123 5.64 12.01 -2.71
CA TYR A 123 4.87 10.83 -3.10
C TYR A 123 3.40 10.99 -2.73
N HIS A 124 2.52 10.52 -3.60
CA HIS A 124 1.12 10.29 -3.31
C HIS A 124 0.91 8.82 -2.98
N TYR A 125 0.21 8.56 -1.87
CA TYR A 125 -0.16 7.24 -1.39
C TYR A 125 -1.67 7.01 -1.54
N TYR A 126 -2.04 5.97 -2.30
CA TYR A 126 -3.37 5.39 -2.34
C TYR A 126 -3.32 4.13 -1.47
N THR A 127 -3.84 4.24 -0.25
CA THR A 127 -3.70 3.22 0.80
C THR A 127 -5.01 2.48 0.99
N CYS A 128 -4.99 1.17 0.75
CA CYS A 128 -6.13 0.28 0.83
C CYS A 128 -5.99 -0.67 2.03
N MET A 129 -7.05 -0.80 2.82
CA MET A 129 -7.12 -1.74 3.93
C MET A 129 -8.13 -2.84 3.62
N TYR A 130 -7.75 -4.09 3.91
CA TYR A 130 -8.57 -5.29 3.72
C TYR A 130 -8.59 -6.12 5.01
N LYS A 131 -9.67 -6.88 5.20
CA LYS A 131 -9.77 -7.86 6.29
C LYS A 131 -9.81 -9.25 5.69
N GLY A 132 -8.75 -10.02 5.90
CA GLY A 132 -8.68 -11.44 5.57
C GLY A 132 -9.24 -12.31 6.68
N SER A 133 -9.05 -13.62 6.57
CA SER A 133 -9.51 -14.59 7.56
C SER A 133 -8.61 -14.63 8.82
N ASP A 134 -7.34 -14.23 8.72
CA ASP A 134 -6.32 -14.36 9.77
C ASP A 134 -5.57 -13.06 10.07
N ALA A 135 -5.83 -12.01 9.30
CA ALA A 135 -5.09 -10.75 9.38
C ALA A 135 -5.89 -9.56 8.82
N PHE A 136 -5.52 -8.35 9.26
CA PHE A 136 -5.71 -7.16 8.45
C PHE A 136 -4.51 -6.97 7.52
N TRP A 137 -4.81 -6.41 6.36
CA TRP A 137 -3.81 -6.04 5.37
C TRP A 137 -3.91 -4.57 5.02
N THR A 138 -2.78 -3.88 5.05
CA THR A 138 -2.63 -2.54 4.47
C THR A 138 -1.80 -2.65 3.21
N VAL A 139 -2.39 -2.31 2.05
CA VAL A 139 -1.72 -2.31 0.75
C VAL A 139 -1.66 -0.87 0.25
N GLN A 140 -0.46 -0.36 0.04
CA GLN A 140 -0.20 1.02 -0.37
C GLN A 140 0.36 1.04 -1.79
N PHE A 141 -0.25 1.84 -2.64
CA PHE A 141 0.28 2.18 -3.97
C PHE A 141 0.83 3.60 -3.90
N ALA A 142 2.09 3.78 -4.28
CA ALA A 142 2.77 5.07 -4.19
C ALA A 142 3.42 5.45 -5.52
N CYS A 143 3.25 6.70 -5.93
CA CYS A 143 3.95 7.30 -7.07
C CYS A 143 4.34 8.75 -6.75
N ASP A 144 5.16 9.35 -7.61
CA ASP A 144 5.38 10.80 -7.59
C ASP A 144 4.03 11.54 -7.74
N VAL A 145 3.78 12.53 -6.89
CA VAL A 145 2.55 13.33 -6.89
C VAL A 145 2.29 14.00 -8.24
N ASN A 146 3.33 14.33 -9.00
CA ASN A 146 3.21 14.93 -10.33
C ASN A 146 2.62 13.96 -11.37
N ASN A 147 2.62 12.67 -11.09
CA ASN A 147 2.14 11.60 -11.98
C ASN A 147 0.84 10.96 -11.49
N ILE A 148 0.23 11.48 -10.41
CA ILE A 148 -0.93 10.83 -9.78
C ILE A 148 -2.12 10.71 -10.73
N ASP A 149 -2.40 11.73 -11.53
CA ASP A 149 -3.53 11.71 -12.47
C ASP A 149 -3.38 10.60 -13.53
N GLU A 150 -2.15 10.27 -13.90
CA GLU A 150 -1.84 9.20 -14.83
C GLU A 150 -1.95 7.82 -14.16
N TYR A 151 -1.41 7.64 -12.94
CA TYR A 151 -1.31 6.31 -12.31
C TYR A 151 -2.51 5.94 -11.44
N LYS A 152 -3.26 6.89 -10.90
CA LYS A 152 -4.38 6.60 -9.98
C LYS A 152 -5.43 5.63 -10.55
N PRO A 153 -5.86 5.73 -11.82
CA PRO A 153 -6.80 4.77 -12.40
C PRO A 153 -6.28 3.32 -12.35
N TYR A 154 -4.97 3.14 -12.58
CA TYR A 154 -4.33 1.81 -12.53
C TYR A 154 -4.14 1.33 -11.09
N MET A 155 -3.79 2.21 -10.14
CA MET A 155 -3.74 1.87 -8.71
C MET A 155 -5.09 1.34 -8.22
N ILE A 156 -6.20 1.96 -8.64
CA ILE A 156 -7.56 1.48 -8.34
C ILE A 156 -7.78 0.10 -8.94
N GLN A 157 -7.45 -0.10 -10.22
CA GLN A 157 -7.58 -1.39 -10.90
C GLN A 157 -6.74 -2.49 -10.22
N TRP A 158 -5.50 -2.19 -9.84
CA TRP A 158 -4.63 -3.13 -9.12
C TRP A 158 -5.18 -3.44 -7.72
N ALA A 159 -5.68 -2.43 -7.02
CA ALA A 159 -6.33 -2.60 -5.72
C ALA A 159 -7.61 -3.47 -5.80
N ASP A 160 -8.37 -3.39 -6.91
CA ASP A 160 -9.54 -4.23 -7.16
C ASP A 160 -9.16 -5.72 -7.34
N SER A 161 -7.92 -6.01 -7.71
CA SER A 161 -7.42 -7.38 -7.90
C SER A 161 -6.88 -8.03 -6.62
N VAL A 162 -6.78 -7.29 -5.52
CA VAL A 162 -6.22 -7.79 -4.25
C VAL A 162 -7.13 -8.86 -3.64
N ARG A 163 -6.50 -9.98 -3.26
CA ARG A 163 -7.11 -11.06 -2.46
C ARG A 163 -6.22 -11.38 -1.26
N VAL A 164 -6.81 -11.52 -0.08
CA VAL A 164 -6.16 -11.76 1.21
C VAL A 164 -6.88 -12.85 2.02
#